data_5b3aa439d66a6c3312d98429cc125e39
#
_entry.id   5b3aa439d66a6c3312d98429cc125e39
#
_cell.length_a   1.000
_cell.length_b   1.000
_cell.length_c   1.000
_cell.angle_alpha   90.00
_cell.angle_beta   90.00
_cell.angle_gamma   90.00
#
_symmetry.space_group_name_H-M   'P 1'
#
loop_
_entity.id
_entity.type
_entity.pdbx_description
1 polymer ?
#
loop_
_entity_poly.entity_id
_entity_poly.type
_entity_poly.pdbx_seq_one_letter_code
_entity_poly.pdbx_strand_id
1 'polypeptide(L)'
;MDLNIDNIDDNESSFCSLWSRTHQKMDCAELFLNPKLGDDYFFNRLNIKNSCSNISDILNSIKSSHTNYHDNLYVHLISNNKNSIKFSIPKFGTMKILGLDLNKHALECESDHIEIDIIDKNHLYNWIDVFCRSFDSVHIKDEVTNIISKHYQKLTLLVAHHNLDQVKYFVGCCLLYEKKESIGLYCLGTIQHFRRKGVARKLIASAVRIAKKKGHNLLIVQTLTKEGYEEFYKKLGFRTIYEKMLYSFEMK
;
A
#
# COMPACT_ATOMS: atom_id res chain seq x y z
N MET A 1 -2.71 -23.75 3.38
CA MET A 1 -3.50 -22.53 3.68
C MET A 1 -4.24 -22.19 2.41
N ASP A 2 -5.56 -22.37 2.39
CA ASP A 2 -6.38 -21.91 1.26
C ASP A 2 -6.46 -20.38 1.36
N LEU A 3 -5.71 -19.71 0.49
CA LEU A 3 -5.64 -18.25 0.45
C LEU A 3 -6.88 -17.73 -0.29
N ASN A 4 -7.78 -17.10 0.43
CA ASN A 4 -8.91 -16.41 -0.19
C ASN A 4 -8.46 -15.06 -0.75
N ILE A 5 -8.26 -15.01 -2.07
CA ILE A 5 -7.84 -13.79 -2.81
C ILE A 5 -8.82 -12.65 -2.56
N ASP A 6 -10.12 -12.91 -2.49
CA ASP A 6 -11.14 -11.88 -2.28
C ASP A 6 -10.97 -11.19 -0.90
N ASN A 7 -10.60 -11.93 0.16
CA ASN A 7 -10.32 -11.35 1.47
C ASN A 7 -9.05 -10.48 1.45
N ILE A 8 -8.04 -10.88 0.67
CA ILE A 8 -6.80 -10.12 0.51
C ILE A 8 -7.08 -8.82 -0.26
N ASP A 9 -7.81 -8.92 -1.36
CA ASP A 9 -8.18 -7.77 -2.19
C ASP A 9 -9.12 -6.80 -1.44
N ASP A 10 -10.03 -7.33 -0.62
CA ASP A 10 -10.91 -6.54 0.26
C ASP A 10 -10.12 -5.77 1.33
N ASN A 11 -9.02 -6.30 1.87
CA ASN A 11 -8.13 -5.58 2.78
C ASN A 11 -7.52 -4.36 2.08
N GLU A 12 -6.95 -4.56 0.90
CA GLU A 12 -6.33 -3.50 0.10
C GLU A 12 -7.35 -2.42 -0.31
N SER A 13 -8.51 -2.83 -0.83
CA SER A 13 -9.59 -1.91 -1.22
C SER A 13 -10.08 -1.10 -0.04
N SER A 14 -10.25 -1.74 1.12
CA SER A 14 -10.66 -1.05 2.34
C SER A 14 -9.60 -0.10 2.87
N PHE A 15 -8.32 -0.45 2.77
CA PHE A 15 -7.23 0.47 3.07
C PHE A 15 -7.25 1.69 2.15
N CYS A 16 -7.40 1.49 0.82
CA CYS A 16 -7.50 2.58 -0.14
C CYS A 16 -8.69 3.50 0.13
N SER A 17 -9.81 2.96 0.60
CA SER A 17 -10.98 3.77 0.94
C SER A 17 -10.72 4.79 2.06
N LEU A 18 -9.76 4.52 2.97
CA LEU A 18 -9.36 5.48 4.00
C LEU A 18 -8.63 6.70 3.42
N TRP A 19 -7.96 6.53 2.28
CA TRP A 19 -7.18 7.56 1.60
C TRP A 19 -8.00 8.32 0.54
N SER A 20 -9.21 7.85 0.24
CA SER A 20 -10.07 8.40 -0.81
C SER A 20 -10.96 9.52 -0.30
N ARG A 21 -11.15 10.56 -1.12
CA ARG A 21 -12.18 11.58 -0.96
C ARG A 21 -13.47 11.19 -1.65
N THR A 22 -13.35 10.51 -2.80
CA THR A 22 -14.45 9.86 -3.50
C THR A 22 -14.23 8.36 -3.48
N HIS A 23 -15.22 7.62 -2.97
CA HIS A 23 -15.25 6.18 -2.98
C HIS A 23 -16.63 5.74 -3.48
N GLN A 24 -16.66 5.08 -4.64
CA GLN A 24 -17.91 4.68 -5.28
C GLN A 24 -17.85 3.20 -5.67
N LYS A 25 -18.84 2.43 -5.21
CA LYS A 25 -19.04 1.05 -5.62
C LYS A 25 -20.01 0.98 -6.78
N MET A 26 -19.66 0.23 -7.80
CA MET A 26 -20.44 -0.12 -8.97
C MET A 26 -20.54 -1.65 -9.07
N ASP A 27 -21.42 -2.17 -9.92
CA ASP A 27 -21.67 -3.63 -10.01
C ASP A 27 -20.38 -4.43 -10.25
N CYS A 28 -19.55 -3.98 -11.19
CA CYS A 28 -18.31 -4.69 -11.56
C CYS A 28 -17.04 -3.86 -11.36
N ALA A 29 -17.11 -2.70 -10.71
CA ALA A 29 -15.98 -1.82 -10.48
C ALA A 29 -16.07 -1.10 -9.13
N GLU A 30 -14.94 -0.58 -8.65
CA GLU A 30 -14.86 0.22 -7.42
C GLU A 30 -13.86 1.35 -7.62
N LEU A 31 -14.36 2.61 -7.55
CA LEU A 31 -13.59 3.82 -7.77
C LEU A 31 -13.05 4.37 -6.46
N PHE A 32 -11.79 4.75 -6.46
CA PHE A 32 -11.09 5.45 -5.39
C PHE A 32 -10.40 6.67 -5.98
N LEU A 33 -10.75 7.87 -5.50
CA LEU A 33 -10.11 9.12 -5.93
C LEU A 33 -9.80 10.02 -4.76
N ASN A 34 -8.61 10.57 -4.76
CA ASN A 34 -8.20 11.70 -3.93
C ASN A 34 -7.30 12.63 -4.74
N PRO A 35 -7.87 13.67 -5.38
CA PRO A 35 -7.11 14.60 -6.21
C PRO A 35 -5.93 15.27 -5.49
N LYS A 36 -5.99 15.37 -4.16
CA LYS A 36 -4.91 15.97 -3.36
C LYS A 36 -3.67 15.09 -3.19
N LEU A 37 -3.76 13.81 -3.58
CA LEU A 37 -2.60 12.90 -3.58
C LEU A 37 -1.85 12.92 -4.93
N GLY A 38 -2.32 13.71 -5.90
CA GLY A 38 -1.68 13.83 -7.22
C GLY A 38 -1.78 12.55 -8.05
N ASP A 39 -0.82 12.36 -8.93
CA ASP A 39 -0.76 11.21 -9.86
C ASP A 39 -0.25 9.94 -9.16
N ASP A 40 -1.01 9.43 -8.19
CA ASP A 40 -0.66 8.25 -7.41
C ASP A 40 -1.44 7.02 -7.90
N TYR A 41 -0.71 6.01 -8.43
CA TYR A 41 -1.29 4.80 -9.01
C TYR A 41 -1.95 3.87 -7.98
N PHE A 42 -1.64 4.00 -6.71
CA PHE A 42 -2.17 3.15 -5.66
C PHE A 42 -3.48 3.71 -5.08
N PHE A 43 -3.56 5.04 -4.90
CA PHE A 43 -4.71 5.68 -4.26
C PHE A 43 -5.73 6.25 -5.24
N ASN A 44 -5.32 6.63 -6.47
CA ASN A 44 -6.22 7.14 -7.51
C ASN A 44 -6.48 6.06 -8.56
N ARG A 45 -7.45 5.18 -8.27
CA ARG A 45 -7.64 3.96 -9.06
C ARG A 45 -9.08 3.53 -9.23
N LEU A 46 -9.30 2.71 -10.25
CA LEU A 46 -10.51 1.95 -10.52
C LEU A 46 -10.19 0.46 -10.44
N ASN A 47 -10.65 -0.22 -9.41
CA ASN A 47 -10.60 -1.68 -9.35
C ASN A 47 -11.69 -2.25 -10.23
N ILE A 48 -11.36 -3.18 -11.12
CA ILE A 48 -12.30 -3.83 -12.05
C ILE A 48 -12.34 -5.33 -11.78
N LYS A 49 -13.55 -5.87 -11.66
CA LYS A 49 -13.77 -7.31 -11.59
C LYS A 49 -13.66 -7.95 -12.99
N ASN A 50 -13.21 -9.18 -13.06
CA ASN A 50 -13.05 -9.92 -14.32
C ASN A 50 -14.37 -10.15 -15.11
N SER A 51 -15.53 -9.98 -14.46
CA SER A 51 -16.85 -10.08 -15.08
C SER A 51 -17.30 -8.81 -15.80
N CYS A 52 -16.51 -7.74 -15.74
CA CYS A 52 -16.89 -6.44 -16.29
C CYS A 52 -16.70 -6.42 -17.82
N SER A 53 -17.77 -6.17 -18.57
CA SER A 53 -17.77 -6.12 -20.03
C SER A 53 -17.73 -4.72 -20.63
N ASN A 54 -18.16 -3.70 -19.87
CA ASN A 54 -18.38 -2.33 -20.37
C ASN A 54 -17.40 -1.31 -19.73
N ILE A 55 -16.12 -1.67 -19.66
CA ILE A 55 -15.08 -0.85 -18.98
C ILE A 55 -14.94 0.53 -19.62
N SER A 56 -15.02 0.62 -20.94
CA SER A 56 -14.91 1.91 -21.66
C SER A 56 -16.02 2.88 -21.26
N ASP A 57 -17.26 2.40 -21.12
CA ASP A 57 -18.40 3.23 -20.73
C ASP A 57 -18.24 3.71 -19.29
N ILE A 58 -17.75 2.85 -18.38
CA ILE A 58 -17.45 3.21 -17.00
C ILE A 58 -16.40 4.31 -16.96
N LEU A 59 -15.29 4.16 -17.68
CA LEU A 59 -14.21 5.15 -17.73
C LEU A 59 -14.67 6.48 -18.28
N ASN A 60 -15.47 6.48 -19.36
CA ASN A 60 -16.04 7.70 -19.95
C ASN A 60 -17.02 8.38 -18.99
N SER A 61 -17.84 7.61 -18.28
CA SER A 61 -18.75 8.13 -17.25
C SER A 61 -17.99 8.77 -16.09
N ILE A 62 -16.92 8.13 -15.61
CA ILE A 62 -16.06 8.70 -14.56
C ILE A 62 -15.42 9.99 -15.04
N LYS A 63 -14.84 10.02 -16.25
CA LYS A 63 -14.23 11.22 -16.85
C LYS A 63 -15.24 12.38 -16.92
N SER A 64 -16.44 12.11 -17.38
CA SER A 64 -17.51 13.11 -17.49
C SER A 64 -17.98 13.65 -16.13
N SER A 65 -17.97 12.81 -15.09
CA SER A 65 -18.43 13.15 -13.74
C SER A 65 -17.36 13.85 -12.89
N HIS A 66 -16.07 13.72 -13.25
CA HIS A 66 -14.94 14.22 -12.49
C HIS A 66 -14.07 15.18 -13.32
N THR A 67 -14.69 16.15 -13.95
CA THR A 67 -14.04 17.12 -14.87
C THR A 67 -12.93 17.96 -14.23
N ASN A 68 -12.91 18.06 -12.91
CA ASN A 68 -11.85 18.78 -12.16
C ASN A 68 -10.66 17.90 -11.79
N TYR A 69 -10.67 16.61 -12.16
CA TYR A 69 -9.55 15.70 -11.95
C TYR A 69 -8.76 15.57 -13.26
N HIS A 70 -7.50 15.98 -13.24
CA HIS A 70 -6.68 16.12 -14.46
C HIS A 70 -5.48 15.16 -14.50
N ASP A 71 -5.28 14.38 -13.44
CA ASP A 71 -4.24 13.35 -13.39
C ASP A 71 -4.72 12.04 -14.02
N ASN A 72 -3.87 11.01 -14.02
CA ASN A 72 -4.26 9.70 -14.50
C ASN A 72 -5.13 8.96 -13.49
N LEU A 73 -6.12 8.23 -14.00
CA LEU A 73 -6.84 7.21 -13.25
C LEU A 73 -6.22 5.84 -13.58
N TYR A 74 -5.81 5.11 -12.55
CA TYR A 74 -5.18 3.81 -12.75
C TYR A 74 -6.20 2.67 -12.63
N VAL A 75 -6.33 1.89 -13.69
CA VAL A 75 -7.24 0.74 -13.73
C VAL A 75 -6.50 -0.48 -13.23
N HIS A 76 -6.99 -1.09 -12.17
CA HIS A 76 -6.44 -2.30 -11.55
C HIS A 76 -7.33 -3.51 -11.86
N LEU A 77 -6.75 -4.53 -12.47
CA LEU A 77 -7.42 -5.77 -12.84
C LEU A 77 -6.63 -6.97 -12.30
N ILE A 78 -7.29 -7.84 -11.54
CA ILE A 78 -6.66 -9.10 -11.09
C ILE A 78 -6.41 -9.97 -12.33
N SER A 79 -5.14 -10.35 -12.51
CA SER A 79 -4.73 -11.22 -13.63
C SER A 79 -5.18 -12.66 -13.36
N ASN A 80 -6.25 -13.08 -13.99
CA ASN A 80 -6.60 -14.48 -14.09
C ASN A 80 -6.08 -15.00 -15.44
N ASN A 81 -5.25 -16.03 -15.43
CA ASN A 81 -4.60 -16.63 -16.61
C ASN A 81 -5.52 -17.03 -17.78
N LYS A 82 -6.83 -16.78 -17.72
CA LYS A 82 -7.82 -17.28 -18.69
C LYS A 82 -8.44 -16.23 -19.61
N ASN A 83 -8.39 -14.94 -19.27
CA ASN A 83 -8.99 -13.91 -20.14
C ASN A 83 -8.07 -12.68 -20.19
N SER A 84 -7.29 -12.55 -21.25
CA SER A 84 -6.64 -11.28 -21.58
C SER A 84 -7.72 -10.32 -22.07
N ILE A 85 -8.26 -9.51 -21.17
CA ILE A 85 -9.08 -8.37 -21.58
C ILE A 85 -8.14 -7.45 -22.36
N LYS A 86 -8.40 -7.28 -23.66
CA LYS A 86 -7.67 -6.32 -24.47
C LYS A 86 -8.19 -4.93 -24.13
N PHE A 87 -7.42 -4.19 -23.37
CA PHE A 87 -7.67 -2.78 -23.14
C PHE A 87 -7.13 -1.95 -24.30
N SER A 88 -7.89 -0.93 -24.69
CA SER A 88 -7.42 0.12 -25.62
C SER A 88 -6.53 1.17 -24.92
N ILE A 89 -6.40 1.09 -23.59
CA ILE A 89 -5.59 2.00 -22.78
C ILE A 89 -4.21 1.40 -22.49
N PRO A 90 -3.16 2.23 -22.39
CA PRO A 90 -1.80 1.75 -22.22
C PRO A 90 -1.59 1.05 -20.89
N LYS A 91 -0.83 -0.06 -20.93
CA LYS A 91 -0.42 -0.77 -19.74
C LYS A 91 0.62 0.06 -18.97
N PHE A 92 0.33 0.33 -17.69
CA PHE A 92 1.23 1.02 -16.77
C PHE A 92 2.25 0.07 -16.12
N GLY A 93 1.80 -1.12 -15.73
CA GLY A 93 2.66 -2.09 -15.07
C GLY A 93 1.95 -3.33 -14.56
N THR A 94 2.66 -4.10 -13.76
CA THR A 94 2.13 -5.25 -13.03
C THR A 94 2.44 -5.06 -11.55
N MET A 95 1.44 -5.12 -10.71
CA MET A 95 1.57 -5.12 -9.27
C MET A 95 1.47 -6.54 -8.74
N LYS A 96 2.47 -6.96 -7.98
CA LYS A 96 2.48 -8.27 -7.30
C LYS A 96 1.99 -8.11 -5.88
N ILE A 97 1.05 -8.96 -5.51
CA ILE A 97 0.59 -9.12 -4.15
C ILE A 97 1.31 -10.33 -3.56
N LEU A 98 2.11 -10.07 -2.52
CA LEU A 98 2.93 -11.07 -1.88
C LEU A 98 2.44 -11.31 -0.45
N GLY A 99 2.55 -12.55 0.00
CA GLY A 99 2.21 -12.97 1.35
C GLY A 99 3.35 -13.68 2.05
N LEU A 100 3.48 -13.43 3.35
CA LEU A 100 4.36 -14.13 4.26
C LEU A 100 3.53 -14.99 5.20
N ASP A 101 3.75 -16.32 5.16
CA ASP A 101 3.16 -17.26 6.11
C ASP A 101 3.81 -17.09 7.49
N LEU A 102 3.08 -16.49 8.42
CA LEU A 102 3.57 -16.16 9.75
C LEU A 102 3.79 -17.37 10.65
N ASN A 103 3.18 -18.52 10.33
CA ASN A 103 3.39 -19.76 11.09
C ASN A 103 4.73 -20.41 10.76
N LYS A 104 5.25 -20.19 9.55
CA LYS A 104 6.47 -20.83 9.04
C LYS A 104 7.72 -19.96 9.15
N HIS A 105 7.55 -18.65 9.30
CA HIS A 105 8.64 -17.70 9.25
C HIS A 105 8.76 -16.91 10.56
N ALA A 106 9.93 -16.95 11.18
CA ALA A 106 10.39 -16.00 12.18
C ALA A 106 11.40 -15.09 11.50
N LEU A 107 11.11 -13.80 11.40
CA LEU A 107 12.08 -12.81 10.91
C LEU A 107 12.81 -12.23 12.12
N GLU A 108 14.01 -12.73 12.35
CA GLU A 108 14.94 -12.10 13.27
C GLU A 108 15.77 -11.07 12.50
N CYS A 109 15.98 -9.92 13.08
CA CYS A 109 16.80 -8.87 12.51
C CYS A 109 17.63 -8.26 13.62
N GLU A 110 18.88 -8.69 13.69
CA GLU A 110 19.89 -8.06 14.51
C GLU A 110 20.39 -6.79 13.79
N SER A 111 20.00 -5.64 14.28
CA SER A 111 20.53 -4.34 13.88
C SER A 111 20.58 -3.52 15.15
N ASP A 112 21.78 -3.39 15.73
CA ASP A 112 21.99 -2.80 17.06
C ASP A 112 21.70 -1.29 17.10
N HIS A 113 21.54 -0.65 15.94
CA HIS A 113 21.41 0.81 15.85
C HIS A 113 20.04 1.31 15.40
N ILE A 114 19.11 0.42 15.04
CA ILE A 114 17.77 0.79 14.60
C ILE A 114 16.73 0.25 15.58
N GLU A 115 15.97 1.14 16.16
CA GLU A 115 14.83 0.82 17.03
C GLU A 115 13.51 1.10 16.33
N ILE A 116 12.44 0.42 16.74
CA ILE A 116 11.11 0.59 16.16
C ILE A 116 10.13 0.98 17.26
N ASP A 117 9.52 2.16 17.10
CA ASP A 117 8.43 2.64 17.93
C ASP A 117 7.07 2.41 17.25
N ILE A 118 6.06 2.06 18.04
CA ILE A 118 4.65 2.17 17.64
C ILE A 118 4.20 3.58 18.02
N ILE A 119 3.71 4.32 17.03
CA ILE A 119 3.34 5.71 17.19
C ILE A 119 1.95 5.84 17.82
N ASP A 120 1.84 6.60 18.88
CA ASP A 120 0.58 7.02 19.48
C ASP A 120 0.02 8.30 18.82
N LYS A 121 -1.20 8.69 19.23
CA LYS A 121 -1.91 9.83 18.65
C LYS A 121 -1.16 11.17 18.81
N ASN A 122 -0.35 11.34 19.84
CA ASN A 122 0.36 12.60 20.12
C ASN A 122 1.63 12.74 19.27
N HIS A 123 2.11 11.62 18.70
CA HIS A 123 3.36 11.56 17.94
C HIS A 123 3.16 11.28 16.45
N LEU A 124 1.94 11.46 15.91
CA LEU A 124 1.61 11.22 14.49
C LEU A 124 2.53 11.98 13.53
N TYR A 125 2.96 13.18 13.92
CA TYR A 125 3.84 14.01 13.12
C TYR A 125 5.15 13.28 12.74
N ASN A 126 5.71 12.48 13.65
CA ASN A 126 6.94 11.73 13.38
C ASN A 126 6.76 10.74 12.23
N TRP A 127 5.63 10.02 12.22
CA TRP A 127 5.32 9.08 11.13
C TRP A 127 5.06 9.81 9.81
N ILE A 128 4.26 10.88 9.85
CA ILE A 128 3.88 11.67 8.68
C ILE A 128 5.11 12.31 8.03
N ASP A 129 6.00 12.89 8.82
CA ASP A 129 7.24 13.50 8.31
C ASP A 129 8.12 12.47 7.62
N VAL A 130 8.36 11.33 8.25
CA VAL A 130 9.15 10.24 7.67
C VAL A 130 8.50 9.69 6.40
N PHE A 131 7.18 9.51 6.40
CA PHE A 131 6.45 9.09 5.20
C PHE A 131 6.68 10.06 4.05
N CYS A 132 6.38 11.34 4.25
CA CYS A 132 6.52 12.35 3.20
C CYS A 132 7.95 12.46 2.66
N ARG A 133 8.96 12.36 3.51
CA ARG A 133 10.38 12.39 3.11
C ARG A 133 10.83 11.10 2.43
N SER A 134 10.27 9.96 2.79
CA SER A 134 10.62 8.66 2.21
C SER A 134 10.10 8.49 0.78
N PHE A 135 8.95 9.12 0.47
CA PHE A 135 8.24 9.03 -0.80
C PHE A 135 8.31 10.33 -1.63
N ASP A 136 9.15 11.28 -1.23
CA ASP A 136 9.30 12.57 -1.94
C ASP A 136 7.98 13.36 -2.07
N SER A 137 7.10 13.20 -1.09
CA SER A 137 5.72 13.65 -1.11
C SER A 137 5.41 14.74 -0.08
N VAL A 138 6.40 15.61 0.20
CA VAL A 138 6.25 16.72 1.19
C VAL A 138 5.11 17.67 0.81
N HIS A 139 4.86 17.84 -0.48
CA HIS A 139 3.80 18.71 -1.01
C HIS A 139 2.37 18.25 -0.66
N ILE A 140 2.16 16.98 -0.32
CA ILE A 140 0.85 16.44 0.11
C ILE A 140 0.77 16.23 1.64
N LYS A 141 1.70 16.77 2.43
CA LYS A 141 1.81 16.52 3.87
C LYS A 141 0.52 16.84 4.62
N ASP A 142 -0.16 17.92 4.27
CA ASP A 142 -1.42 18.31 4.92
C ASP A 142 -2.53 17.29 4.67
N GLU A 143 -2.63 16.75 3.45
CA GLU A 143 -3.60 15.72 3.14
C GLU A 143 -3.29 14.41 3.87
N VAL A 144 -2.03 14.00 3.90
CA VAL A 144 -1.58 12.83 4.68
C VAL A 144 -1.90 13.02 6.17
N THR A 145 -1.67 14.22 6.71
CA THR A 145 -2.00 14.56 8.11
C THR A 145 -3.49 14.38 8.39
N ASN A 146 -4.34 14.90 7.51
CA ASN A 146 -5.80 14.76 7.64
C ASN A 146 -6.23 13.30 7.63
N ILE A 147 -5.71 12.49 6.69
CA ILE A 147 -6.05 11.08 6.53
C ILE A 147 -5.61 10.29 7.76
N ILE A 148 -4.34 10.40 8.15
CA ILE A 148 -3.77 9.64 9.27
C ILE A 148 -4.46 10.02 10.58
N SER A 149 -4.67 11.31 10.85
CA SER A 149 -5.35 11.78 12.07
C SER A 149 -6.79 11.28 12.16
N LYS A 150 -7.52 11.29 11.03
CA LYS A 150 -8.91 10.82 10.96
C LYS A 150 -9.04 9.30 11.18
N HIS A 151 -8.08 8.53 10.69
CA HIS A 151 -8.17 7.07 10.65
C HIS A 151 -7.21 6.36 11.62
N TYR A 152 -6.51 7.11 12.47
CA TYR A 152 -5.49 6.61 13.39
C TYR A 152 -5.89 5.34 14.13
N GLN A 153 -7.11 5.29 14.69
CA GLN A 153 -7.58 4.14 15.48
C GLN A 153 -7.68 2.82 14.69
N LYS A 154 -7.68 2.89 13.34
CA LYS A 154 -7.74 1.73 12.46
C LYS A 154 -6.35 1.28 11.98
N LEU A 155 -5.31 2.02 12.35
CA LEU A 155 -3.96 1.86 11.83
C LEU A 155 -2.99 1.54 12.96
N THR A 156 -2.03 0.66 12.71
CA THR A 156 -0.87 0.51 13.59
C THR A 156 0.32 1.14 12.87
N LEU A 157 0.76 2.31 13.33
CA LEU A 157 1.82 3.10 12.73
C LEU A 157 3.17 2.74 13.37
N LEU A 158 4.17 2.37 12.56
CA LEU A 158 5.51 2.06 13.02
C LEU A 158 6.50 3.05 12.43
N VAL A 159 7.44 3.50 13.26
CA VAL A 159 8.56 4.35 12.86
C VAL A 159 9.86 3.71 13.29
N ALA A 160 10.82 3.68 12.39
CA ALA A 160 12.19 3.33 12.68
C ALA A 160 12.99 4.57 13.04
N HIS A 161 13.74 4.52 14.12
CA HIS A 161 14.68 5.58 14.49
C HIS A 161 16.08 5.03 14.75
N HIS A 162 17.04 5.88 14.50
CA HIS A 162 18.44 5.69 14.85
C HIS A 162 18.78 6.63 16.00
N ASN A 163 19.39 6.10 17.05
CA ASN A 163 19.87 6.90 18.17
C ASN A 163 21.32 7.32 17.93
N LEU A 164 21.57 8.62 17.85
CA LEU A 164 22.92 9.19 17.77
C LEU A 164 23.02 10.31 18.80
N ASP A 165 24.02 10.24 19.68
CA ASP A 165 24.26 11.24 20.71
C ASP A 165 23.01 11.59 21.54
N GLN A 166 22.21 10.60 21.92
CA GLN A 166 20.94 10.72 22.64
C GLN A 166 19.79 11.42 21.86
N VAL A 167 20.01 11.68 20.58
CA VAL A 167 18.98 12.25 19.69
C VAL A 167 18.37 11.14 18.83
N LYS A 168 17.02 11.09 18.79
CA LYS A 168 16.28 10.18 17.91
C LYS A 168 16.17 10.78 16.52
N TYR A 169 16.75 10.10 15.53
CA TYR A 169 16.57 10.42 14.11
C TYR A 169 15.60 9.43 13.48
N PHE A 170 14.41 9.88 13.14
CA PHE A 170 13.41 9.05 12.48
C PHE A 170 13.81 8.82 11.02
N VAL A 171 13.93 7.56 10.59
CA VAL A 171 14.61 7.18 9.34
C VAL A 171 13.81 6.28 8.42
N GLY A 172 12.71 5.73 8.91
CA GLY A 172 11.83 4.86 8.13
C GLY A 172 10.45 4.71 8.78
N CYS A 173 9.45 4.33 8.00
CA CYS A 173 8.09 4.12 8.47
C CYS A 173 7.41 2.97 7.74
N CYS A 174 6.39 2.42 8.35
CA CYS A 174 5.35 1.63 7.71
C CYS A 174 4.06 1.69 8.55
N LEU A 175 2.99 1.13 8.01
CA LEU A 175 1.78 0.93 8.79
C LEU A 175 1.18 -0.46 8.54
N LEU A 176 0.43 -0.94 9.52
CA LEU A 176 -0.38 -2.14 9.41
C LEU A 176 -1.86 -1.75 9.40
N TYR A 177 -2.59 -2.35 8.49
CA TYR A 177 -4.05 -2.26 8.40
C TYR A 177 -4.65 -3.66 8.45
N GLU A 178 -5.59 -3.84 9.37
CA GLU A 178 -6.25 -5.12 9.60
C GLU A 178 -7.68 -5.08 9.06
N LYS A 179 -8.06 -6.15 8.35
CA LYS A 179 -9.45 -6.38 7.99
C LYS A 179 -9.75 -7.87 7.95
N LYS A 180 -10.74 -8.30 8.74
CA LYS A 180 -11.06 -9.72 8.90
C LYS A 180 -9.83 -10.53 9.32
N GLU A 181 -9.49 -11.56 8.58
CA GLU A 181 -8.37 -12.47 8.86
C GLU A 181 -7.04 -12.02 8.25
N SER A 182 -7.03 -10.90 7.51
CA SER A 182 -5.86 -10.42 6.80
C SER A 182 -5.27 -9.16 7.42
N ILE A 183 -3.95 -9.06 7.40
CA ILE A 183 -3.20 -7.87 7.79
C ILE A 183 -2.27 -7.46 6.65
N GLY A 184 -2.41 -6.22 6.19
CA GLY A 184 -1.57 -5.63 5.15
C GLY A 184 -0.52 -4.71 5.74
N LEU A 185 0.69 -4.77 5.22
CA LEU A 185 1.76 -3.83 5.49
C LEU A 185 1.84 -2.84 4.34
N TYR A 186 1.63 -1.57 4.66
CA TYR A 186 1.55 -0.47 3.70
C TYR A 186 2.55 0.63 4.04
N CYS A 187 2.79 1.52 3.08
CA CYS A 187 3.61 2.72 3.27
C CYS A 187 5.01 2.42 3.82
N LEU A 188 5.63 1.31 3.39
CA LEU A 188 6.98 0.96 3.81
C LEU A 188 7.99 1.89 3.13
N GLY A 189 8.48 2.87 3.87
CA GLY A 189 9.41 3.88 3.39
C GLY A 189 10.68 3.94 4.22
N THR A 190 11.78 4.31 3.57
CA THR A 190 13.06 4.62 4.23
C THR A 190 13.65 5.87 3.61
N ILE A 191 14.02 6.84 4.44
CA ILE A 191 14.68 8.07 4.01
C ILE A 191 15.95 7.75 3.23
N GLN A 192 16.19 8.43 2.13
CA GLN A 192 17.20 8.10 1.12
C GLN A 192 18.59 7.78 1.71
N HIS A 193 19.10 8.62 2.61
CA HIS A 193 20.43 8.42 3.22
C HIS A 193 20.53 7.21 4.16
N PHE A 194 19.39 6.62 4.55
CA PHE A 194 19.31 5.43 5.41
C PHE A 194 18.90 4.16 4.67
N ARG A 195 18.74 4.23 3.35
CA ARG A 195 18.47 3.04 2.53
C ARG A 195 19.66 2.07 2.57
N ARG A 196 19.37 0.78 2.40
CA ARG A 196 20.34 -0.34 2.43
C ARG A 196 21.08 -0.52 3.76
N LYS A 197 20.61 0.09 4.85
CA LYS A 197 21.12 -0.05 6.22
C LYS A 197 20.23 -0.90 7.13
N GLY A 198 19.38 -1.77 6.56
CA GLY A 198 18.53 -2.71 7.32
C GLY A 198 17.22 -2.13 7.84
N VAL A 199 16.94 -0.83 7.68
CA VAL A 199 15.74 -0.14 8.21
C VAL A 199 14.43 -0.86 7.80
N ALA A 200 14.20 -1.08 6.51
CA ALA A 200 13.00 -1.75 6.01
C ALA A 200 12.86 -3.18 6.55
N ARG A 201 13.98 -3.93 6.66
CA ARG A 201 13.97 -5.27 7.23
C ARG A 201 13.55 -5.27 8.70
N LYS A 202 14.03 -4.30 9.48
CA LYS A 202 13.69 -4.14 10.90
C LYS A 202 12.21 -3.77 11.08
N LEU A 203 11.67 -2.88 10.23
CA LEU A 203 10.25 -2.53 10.20
C LEU A 203 9.39 -3.76 9.89
N ILE A 204 9.74 -4.56 8.87
CA ILE A 204 9.02 -5.79 8.52
C ILE A 204 9.08 -6.80 9.66
N ALA A 205 10.25 -7.02 10.29
CA ALA A 205 10.38 -7.94 11.42
C ALA A 205 9.49 -7.51 12.60
N SER A 206 9.39 -6.22 12.88
CA SER A 206 8.47 -5.68 13.89
C SER A 206 7.00 -5.84 13.50
N ALA A 207 6.66 -5.61 12.22
CA ALA A 207 5.33 -5.86 11.68
C ALA A 207 4.92 -7.35 11.82
N VAL A 208 5.83 -8.28 11.52
CA VAL A 208 5.62 -9.72 11.70
C VAL A 208 5.33 -10.07 13.16
N ARG A 209 6.10 -9.53 14.11
CA ARG A 209 5.87 -9.76 15.56
C ARG A 209 4.49 -9.26 16.00
N ILE A 210 4.10 -8.06 15.54
CA ILE A 210 2.80 -7.47 15.87
C ILE A 210 1.67 -8.31 15.26
N ALA A 211 1.77 -8.69 13.98
CA ALA A 211 0.78 -9.50 13.30
C ALA A 211 0.58 -10.86 14.00
N LYS A 212 1.65 -11.54 14.37
CA LYS A 212 1.59 -12.79 15.16
C LYS A 212 0.93 -12.60 16.51
N LYS A 213 1.32 -11.54 17.25
CA LYS A 213 0.72 -11.24 18.56
C LYS A 213 -0.80 -11.00 18.48
N LYS A 214 -1.27 -10.49 17.33
CA LYS A 214 -2.69 -10.27 17.05
C LYS A 214 -3.40 -11.51 16.49
N GLY A 215 -2.71 -12.64 16.33
CA GLY A 215 -3.27 -13.92 15.87
C GLY A 215 -3.40 -14.06 14.35
N HIS A 216 -2.81 -13.16 13.56
CA HIS A 216 -2.79 -13.31 12.10
C HIS A 216 -1.82 -14.38 11.64
N ASN A 217 -2.19 -15.08 10.57
CA ASN A 217 -1.38 -16.15 9.96
C ASN A 217 -0.70 -15.69 8.66
N LEU A 218 -1.10 -14.55 8.10
CA LEU A 218 -0.62 -14.03 6.82
C LEU A 218 -0.38 -12.53 6.91
N LEU A 219 0.85 -12.09 6.57
CA LEU A 219 1.18 -10.69 6.34
C LEU A 219 1.28 -10.43 4.84
N ILE A 220 0.59 -9.39 4.35
CA ILE A 220 0.47 -9.06 2.94
C ILE A 220 1.24 -7.79 2.63
N VAL A 221 1.93 -7.76 1.47
CA VAL A 221 2.55 -6.56 0.90
C VAL A 221 2.27 -6.48 -0.59
N GLN A 222 2.36 -5.28 -1.17
CA GLN A 222 2.28 -5.05 -2.60
C GLN A 222 3.56 -4.40 -3.11
N THR A 223 3.94 -4.74 -4.34
CA THR A 223 5.06 -4.09 -5.03
C THR A 223 4.80 -4.03 -6.53
N LEU A 224 5.09 -2.89 -7.13
CA LEU A 224 5.05 -2.74 -8.59
C LEU A 224 6.32 -3.34 -9.19
N THR A 225 6.17 -4.22 -10.19
CA THR A 225 7.31 -4.97 -10.78
C THR A 225 8.43 -4.05 -11.26
N LYS A 226 8.09 -2.89 -11.85
CA LYS A 226 9.09 -1.92 -12.35
C LYS A 226 9.92 -1.25 -11.24
N GLU A 227 9.48 -1.31 -9.98
CA GLU A 227 10.23 -0.76 -8.84
C GLU A 227 11.36 -1.68 -8.36
N GLY A 228 11.33 -2.98 -8.74
CA GLY A 228 12.42 -3.93 -8.49
C GLY A 228 12.51 -4.47 -7.05
N TYR A 229 11.48 -4.24 -6.21
CA TYR A 229 11.52 -4.68 -4.80
C TYR A 229 11.09 -6.12 -4.57
N GLU A 230 10.61 -6.83 -5.58
CA GLU A 230 10.12 -8.22 -5.43
C GLU A 230 11.17 -9.14 -4.81
N GLU A 231 12.42 -9.09 -5.30
CA GLU A 231 13.50 -9.93 -4.79
C GLU A 231 13.88 -9.64 -3.33
N PHE A 232 13.72 -8.38 -2.90
CA PHE A 232 13.89 -8.03 -1.48
C PHE A 232 12.86 -8.75 -0.61
N TYR A 233 11.59 -8.74 -1.00
CA TYR A 233 10.53 -9.43 -0.27
C TYR A 233 10.68 -10.95 -0.31
N LYS A 234 11.06 -11.52 -1.46
CA LYS A 234 11.32 -12.98 -1.59
C LYS A 234 12.41 -13.45 -0.64
N LYS A 235 13.51 -12.69 -0.51
CA LYS A 235 14.60 -12.98 0.45
C LYS A 235 14.14 -12.97 1.91
N LEU A 236 13.04 -12.29 2.22
CA LEU A 236 12.39 -12.28 3.53
C LEU A 236 11.33 -13.39 3.69
N GLY A 237 11.17 -14.27 2.70
CA GLY A 237 10.23 -15.40 2.73
C GLY A 237 8.85 -15.10 2.17
N PHE A 238 8.60 -13.89 1.66
CA PHE A 238 7.35 -13.59 0.97
C PHE A 238 7.25 -14.35 -0.35
N ARG A 239 6.03 -14.74 -0.72
CA ARG A 239 5.72 -15.40 -1.99
C ARG A 239 4.60 -14.66 -2.70
N THR A 240 4.67 -14.59 -4.01
CA THR A 240 3.58 -14.03 -4.83
C THR A 240 2.33 -14.87 -4.67
N ILE A 241 1.21 -14.24 -4.31
CA ILE A 241 -0.11 -14.86 -4.19
C ILE A 241 -0.87 -14.68 -5.52
N TYR A 242 -0.95 -13.44 -5.99
CA TYR A 242 -1.56 -13.09 -7.28
C TYR A 242 -0.98 -11.78 -7.82
N GLU A 243 -1.38 -11.44 -9.04
CA GLU A 243 -0.93 -10.22 -9.71
C GLU A 243 -2.12 -9.38 -10.15
N LYS A 244 -1.92 -8.05 -10.20
CA LYS A 244 -2.83 -7.09 -10.83
C LYS A 244 -2.14 -6.46 -12.03
N MET A 245 -2.86 -6.41 -13.15
CA MET A 245 -2.45 -5.61 -14.30
C MET A 245 -2.95 -4.19 -14.06
N LEU A 246 -2.06 -3.22 -14.23
CA LEU A 246 -2.35 -1.80 -14.09
C LEU A 246 -2.31 -1.14 -15.46
N TYR A 247 -3.32 -0.31 -15.73
CA TYR A 247 -3.42 0.49 -16.96
C TYR A 247 -3.61 1.96 -16.58
N SER A 248 -3.11 2.88 -17.39
CA SER A 248 -3.21 4.32 -17.15
C SER A 248 -4.26 4.92 -18.08
N PHE A 249 -5.28 5.56 -17.52
CA PHE A 249 -6.34 6.24 -18.24
C PHE A 249 -6.25 7.75 -18.01
N GLU A 250 -6.09 8.53 -19.09
CA GLU A 250 -5.99 9.99 -19.01
C GLU A 250 -7.36 10.62 -18.77
N MET A 251 -7.46 11.38 -17.69
CA MET A 251 -8.70 12.07 -17.29
C MET A 251 -8.86 13.45 -17.97
N LYS A 252 -7.82 13.95 -18.65
CA LYS A 252 -7.86 15.21 -19.43
C LYS A 252 -8.72 15.12 -20.67
#